data_a87bfca9cc75560dcd22c2e02c55e3a9
#
_entry.id   a87bfca9cc75560dcd22c2e02c55e3a9
#
_cell.length_a   1.000
_cell.length_b   1.000
_cell.length_c   1.000
_cell.angle_alpha   90.00
_cell.angle_beta   90.00
_cell.angle_gamma   90.00
#
_symmetry.space_group_name_H-M   'P 1'
#
loop_
_entity.id
_entity.type
_entity.pdbx_description
1 polymer ?
#
loop_
_entity_poly.entity_id
_entity_poly.type
_entity_poly.pdbx_seq_one_letter_code
_entity_poly.pdbx_strand_id
1 'polypeptide(L)'
;MKINKMRKEKIQKEIDKLKTPIDRCDGKRTKGDESPSRRFQHLSDRLHFLTMRKALTILAVILLGSSHAANIYIEAPKPPKKTIKARITAYWLGEDDYGYKSSTGKRLVSGRSCAVDPKVIPYGTTLIVEGKPYLAHDTGTDVIKRKASGKSRLPVIDLFYKTEAQARRELARVGHTALVEVQ
;
A
#
# COMPACT_ATOMS: atom_id res chain seq x y z
N MET A 1 -16.71 -4.51 -23.98
CA MET A 1 -17.94 -3.87 -24.43
C MET A 1 -19.20 -4.74 -24.41
N LYS A 2 -19.14 -6.07 -24.30
CA LYS A 2 -20.31 -6.99 -24.29
C LYS A 2 -21.04 -7.12 -22.94
N ILE A 3 -20.39 -6.91 -21.81
CA ILE A 3 -20.95 -7.11 -20.45
C ILE A 3 -22.00 -6.03 -20.07
N ASN A 4 -21.85 -4.80 -20.55
CA ASN A 4 -22.79 -3.72 -20.24
C ASN A 4 -24.14 -3.84 -21.00
N LYS A 5 -24.18 -4.54 -22.13
CA LYS A 5 -25.41 -4.74 -22.91
C LYS A 5 -26.34 -5.76 -22.24
N MET A 6 -25.79 -6.86 -21.75
CA MET A 6 -26.58 -7.90 -21.04
C MET A 6 -27.17 -7.42 -19.71
N ARG A 7 -26.49 -6.49 -19.02
CA ARG A 7 -26.99 -5.92 -17.76
C ARG A 7 -28.17 -4.97 -17.99
N LYS A 8 -28.13 -4.19 -19.06
CA LYS A 8 -29.23 -3.30 -19.45
C LYS A 8 -30.47 -4.07 -19.88
N GLU A 9 -30.33 -5.16 -20.63
CA GLU A 9 -31.45 -6.01 -21.08
C GLU A 9 -32.14 -6.72 -19.90
N LYS A 10 -31.39 -7.13 -18.87
CA LYS A 10 -31.96 -7.73 -17.66
C LYS A 10 -32.79 -6.74 -16.84
N ILE A 11 -32.31 -5.52 -16.70
CA ILE A 11 -33.00 -4.44 -15.97
C ILE A 11 -34.28 -4.04 -16.72
N GLN A 12 -34.25 -3.96 -18.04
CA GLN A 12 -35.42 -3.62 -18.83
C GLN A 12 -36.53 -4.67 -18.72
N LYS A 13 -36.17 -5.99 -18.71
CA LYS A 13 -37.16 -7.04 -18.52
C LYS A 13 -37.84 -7.05 -17.14
N GLU A 14 -37.12 -6.60 -16.09
CA GLU A 14 -37.73 -6.44 -14.77
C GLU A 14 -38.65 -5.24 -14.67
N ILE A 15 -38.34 -4.17 -15.37
CA ILE A 15 -39.24 -2.97 -15.45
C ILE A 15 -40.55 -3.28 -16.21
N ASP A 16 -40.45 -4.08 -17.28
CA ASP A 16 -41.62 -4.44 -18.08
C ASP A 16 -42.58 -5.41 -17.35
N LYS A 17 -42.06 -6.24 -16.43
CA LYS A 17 -42.89 -7.09 -15.55
C LYS A 17 -43.70 -6.31 -14.52
N LEU A 18 -43.30 -5.08 -14.20
CA LEU A 18 -44.00 -4.23 -13.23
C LEU A 18 -45.12 -3.38 -13.87
N LYS A 19 -45.31 -3.47 -15.19
CA LYS A 19 -46.34 -2.76 -15.96
C LYS A 19 -47.47 -3.71 -16.35
N THR A 20 -48.11 -4.40 -15.41
CA THR A 20 -49.38 -5.07 -15.70
C THR A 20 -50.55 -4.12 -15.45
N PRO A 21 -51.49 -4.00 -16.39
CA PRO A 21 -52.62 -3.08 -16.25
C PRO A 21 -53.65 -3.62 -15.25
N ILE A 22 -54.09 -2.74 -14.38
CA ILE A 22 -55.25 -2.96 -13.52
C ILE A 22 -56.48 -2.66 -14.39
N ASP A 23 -57.13 -3.69 -14.89
CA ASP A 23 -58.41 -3.56 -15.51
C ASP A 23 -59.44 -4.53 -14.91
N ARG A 24 -60.55 -3.92 -14.56
CA ARG A 24 -61.90 -4.43 -14.51
C ARG A 24 -62.42 -4.98 -13.17
N CYS A 25 -63.12 -4.11 -12.44
CA CYS A 25 -64.19 -4.53 -11.55
C CYS A 25 -65.51 -3.96 -12.05
N ASP A 26 -66.30 -4.83 -12.67
CA ASP A 26 -67.69 -4.58 -13.02
C ASP A 26 -68.60 -4.39 -11.78
N GLY A 27 -69.48 -3.44 -11.86
CA GLY A 27 -70.36 -2.98 -10.82
C GLY A 27 -71.47 -3.99 -10.45
N LYS A 28 -71.66 -4.15 -9.15
CA LYS A 28 -72.98 -4.48 -8.58
C LYS A 28 -73.26 -3.54 -7.40
N ARG A 29 -74.27 -2.71 -7.60
CA ARG A 29 -74.80 -1.74 -6.63
C ARG A 29 -75.69 -2.44 -5.66
N THR A 30 -75.40 -2.51 -4.35
CA THR A 30 -76.34 -2.81 -3.28
C THR A 30 -76.45 -1.59 -2.37
N LYS A 31 -77.69 -1.18 -2.12
CA LYS A 31 -78.12 -0.08 -1.24
C LYS A 31 -77.77 -0.36 0.20
N GLY A 32 -77.18 0.57 0.91
CA GLY A 32 -77.02 0.58 2.38
C GLY A 32 -76.20 1.83 2.75
N ASP A 33 -76.88 2.80 3.30
CA ASP A 33 -76.36 4.11 3.74
C ASP A 33 -75.23 3.96 4.75
N GLU A 34 -74.03 4.52 4.41
CA GLU A 34 -73.15 5.31 5.27
C GLU A 34 -72.04 5.89 4.43
N SER A 35 -71.83 7.23 4.53
CA SER A 35 -70.93 7.98 3.69
C SER A 35 -69.47 7.50 3.80
N PRO A 36 -68.82 7.17 2.67
CA PRO A 36 -67.50 6.54 2.69
C PRO A 36 -66.34 7.54 2.93
N SER A 37 -66.63 8.81 3.15
CA SER A 37 -65.62 9.86 3.08
C SER A 37 -64.61 9.93 4.24
N ARG A 38 -64.94 9.36 5.41
CA ARG A 38 -64.02 9.42 6.57
C ARG A 38 -63.11 8.19 6.75
N ARG A 39 -63.44 7.02 6.20
CA ARG A 39 -62.61 5.83 6.31
C ARG A 39 -61.48 5.80 5.25
N PHE A 40 -61.70 6.37 4.08
CA PHE A 40 -60.69 6.42 3.02
C PHE A 40 -59.58 7.42 3.28
N GLN A 41 -59.88 8.56 3.93
CA GLN A 41 -58.82 9.50 4.30
C GLN A 41 -57.82 8.95 5.30
N HIS A 42 -58.25 8.16 6.29
CA HIS A 42 -57.35 7.60 7.28
C HIS A 42 -56.44 6.49 6.72
N LEU A 43 -56.85 5.78 5.66
CA LEU A 43 -56.03 4.76 4.99
C LEU A 43 -55.02 5.41 4.03
N SER A 44 -55.36 6.47 3.33
CA SER A 44 -54.44 7.21 2.44
C SER A 44 -53.30 7.87 3.22
N ASP A 45 -53.60 8.45 4.40
CA ASP A 45 -52.61 9.11 5.23
C ASP A 45 -51.61 8.07 5.84
N ARG A 46 -52.08 6.87 6.20
CA ARG A 46 -51.20 5.80 6.67
C ARG A 46 -50.28 5.23 5.55
N LEU A 47 -50.79 5.10 4.34
CA LEU A 47 -49.98 4.69 3.18
C LEU A 47 -48.91 5.74 2.81
N HIS A 48 -49.30 7.03 2.82
CA HIS A 48 -48.36 8.13 2.55
C HIS A 48 -47.24 8.20 3.62
N PHE A 49 -47.58 7.98 4.90
CA PHE A 49 -46.59 7.96 5.98
C PHE A 49 -45.61 6.78 5.89
N LEU A 50 -46.08 5.61 5.46
CA LEU A 50 -45.27 4.41 5.26
C LEU A 50 -44.34 4.52 4.04
N THR A 51 -44.80 5.16 2.94
CA THR A 51 -44.00 5.39 1.74
C THR A 51 -42.94 6.47 1.96
N MET A 52 -43.26 7.55 2.70
CA MET A 52 -42.30 8.59 3.06
C MET A 52 -41.20 8.09 3.99
N ARG A 53 -41.52 7.24 4.99
CA ARG A 53 -40.53 6.66 5.88
C ARG A 53 -39.56 5.71 5.14
N LYS A 54 -40.08 4.92 4.19
CA LYS A 54 -39.21 4.04 3.35
C LYS A 54 -38.36 4.86 2.37
N ALA A 55 -38.86 5.94 1.81
CA ALA A 55 -38.09 6.84 0.94
C ALA A 55 -36.97 7.55 1.72
N LEU A 56 -37.26 7.99 2.97
CA LEU A 56 -36.29 8.67 3.81
C LEU A 56 -35.15 7.72 4.26
N THR A 57 -35.47 6.45 4.55
CA THR A 57 -34.46 5.45 4.89
C THR A 57 -33.58 5.06 3.72
N ILE A 58 -34.15 4.98 2.51
CA ILE A 58 -33.37 4.69 1.30
C ILE A 58 -32.44 5.87 0.99
N LEU A 59 -32.93 7.12 1.12
CA LEU A 59 -32.11 8.31 0.92
C LEU A 59 -30.98 8.42 1.95
N ALA A 60 -31.24 8.08 3.23
CA ALA A 60 -30.23 8.05 4.28
C ALA A 60 -29.14 6.97 4.04
N VAL A 61 -29.53 5.79 3.53
CA VAL A 61 -28.58 4.73 3.16
C VAL A 61 -27.72 5.13 1.96
N ILE A 62 -28.30 5.85 0.98
CA ILE A 62 -27.53 6.36 -0.17
C ILE A 62 -26.56 7.47 0.28
N LEU A 63 -26.96 8.36 1.19
CA LEU A 63 -26.10 9.43 1.71
C LEU A 63 -25.01 8.91 2.66
N LEU A 64 -25.26 7.87 3.43
CA LEU A 64 -24.27 7.22 4.30
C LEU A 64 -23.35 6.24 3.55
N GLY A 65 -23.79 5.73 2.40
CA GLY A 65 -23.02 4.81 1.56
C GLY A 65 -21.95 5.48 0.68
N SER A 66 -21.95 6.80 0.55
CA SER A 66 -21.03 7.50 -0.36
C SER A 66 -19.67 7.89 0.24
N SER A 67 -19.40 7.57 1.51
CA SER A 67 -18.12 7.93 2.15
C SER A 67 -17.06 6.82 2.13
N HIS A 68 -17.33 5.68 1.49
CA HIS A 68 -16.29 4.70 1.18
C HIS A 68 -15.78 4.92 -0.25
N ALA A 69 -15.30 6.14 -0.54
CA ALA A 69 -14.28 6.28 -1.56
C ALA A 69 -13.08 5.50 -1.02
N ALA A 70 -12.98 4.22 -1.38
CA ALA A 70 -11.74 3.47 -1.22
C ALA A 70 -10.68 4.31 -1.93
N ASN A 71 -9.84 4.99 -1.16
CA ASN A 71 -8.62 5.61 -1.65
C ASN A 71 -7.77 4.45 -2.16
N ILE A 72 -7.98 4.07 -3.41
CA ILE A 72 -7.08 3.19 -4.12
C ILE A 72 -5.83 4.03 -4.35
N TYR A 73 -4.94 4.04 -3.34
CA TYR A 73 -3.58 4.48 -3.55
C TYR A 73 -2.98 3.49 -4.54
N ILE A 74 -2.97 3.86 -5.81
CA ILE A 74 -2.13 3.20 -6.80
C ILE A 74 -0.71 3.55 -6.35
N GLU A 75 -0.13 2.66 -5.53
CA GLU A 75 1.28 2.76 -5.16
C GLU A 75 2.05 2.80 -6.49
N ALA A 76 2.77 3.90 -6.72
CA ALA A 76 3.58 4.04 -7.92
C ALA A 76 4.49 2.81 -8.02
N PRO A 77 4.66 2.22 -9.21
CA PRO A 77 5.50 1.04 -9.38
C PRO A 77 6.86 1.33 -8.79
N LYS A 78 7.24 0.58 -7.76
CA LYS A 78 8.58 0.68 -7.16
C LYS A 78 9.61 0.53 -8.27
N PRO A 79 10.61 1.42 -8.35
CA PRO A 79 11.66 1.29 -9.35
C PRO A 79 12.28 -0.10 -9.25
N PRO A 80 12.69 -0.71 -10.37
CA PRO A 80 13.23 -2.04 -10.39
C PRO A 80 14.42 -2.12 -9.43
N LYS A 81 14.35 -3.03 -8.48
CA LYS A 81 15.40 -3.24 -7.48
C LYS A 81 16.65 -3.71 -8.20
N LYS A 82 17.70 -2.89 -8.18
CA LYS A 82 19.00 -3.27 -8.72
C LYS A 82 19.72 -4.16 -7.69
N THR A 83 20.13 -5.36 -8.09
CA THR A 83 20.91 -6.26 -7.23
C THR A 83 22.34 -6.32 -7.75
N ILE A 84 23.31 -6.18 -6.85
CA ILE A 84 24.73 -6.31 -7.14
C ILE A 84 25.37 -7.38 -6.27
N LYS A 85 26.36 -8.11 -6.82
CA LYS A 85 27.22 -8.98 -6.03
C LYS A 85 28.35 -8.13 -5.47
N ALA A 86 28.54 -8.15 -4.15
CA ALA A 86 29.55 -7.35 -3.45
C ALA A 86 30.38 -8.18 -2.49
N ARG A 87 31.60 -7.73 -2.24
CA ARG A 87 32.45 -8.18 -1.14
C ARG A 87 32.02 -7.45 0.12
N ILE A 88 31.70 -8.19 1.18
CA ILE A 88 31.30 -7.64 2.46
C ILE A 88 32.49 -7.71 3.42
N THR A 89 32.76 -6.57 4.04
CA THR A 89 33.70 -6.41 5.16
C THR A 89 32.98 -5.71 6.30
N ALA A 90 33.62 -5.60 7.43
CA ALA A 90 33.08 -4.87 8.57
C ALA A 90 34.21 -4.17 9.32
N TYR A 91 33.94 -2.95 9.74
CA TYR A 91 34.83 -2.14 10.56
C TYR A 91 34.11 -1.67 11.84
N TRP A 92 34.87 -1.20 12.82
CA TRP A 92 34.30 -0.85 14.13
C TRP A 92 34.94 0.41 14.73
N LEU A 93 34.26 0.95 15.71
CA LEU A 93 34.73 2.11 16.46
C LEU A 93 36.07 1.82 17.13
N GLY A 94 37.07 2.67 16.87
CA GLY A 94 38.43 2.52 17.41
C GLY A 94 39.39 1.74 16.52
N GLU A 95 38.95 1.32 15.33
CA GLU A 95 39.86 0.80 14.30
C GLU A 95 40.65 1.93 13.64
N ASP A 96 40.07 3.13 13.63
CA ASP A 96 40.69 4.38 13.20
C ASP A 96 40.47 5.51 14.22
N ASP A 97 41.08 6.70 13.97
CA ASP A 97 41.00 7.87 14.84
C ASP A 97 39.78 8.76 14.55
N TYR A 98 38.92 8.42 13.58
CA TYR A 98 37.79 9.26 13.18
C TYR A 98 36.55 9.06 14.04
N GLY A 99 36.50 8.05 14.86
CA GLY A 99 35.41 7.75 15.79
C GLY A 99 34.08 7.53 15.08
N TYR A 100 33.02 8.25 15.49
CA TYR A 100 31.70 8.14 14.86
C TYR A 100 31.51 9.07 13.65
N LYS A 101 32.53 9.73 13.14
CA LYS A 101 32.40 10.68 12.03
C LYS A 101 32.69 9.98 10.70
N SER A 102 31.73 9.96 9.81
CA SER A 102 31.91 9.45 8.45
C SER A 102 32.66 10.46 7.56
N SER A 103 33.14 10.02 6.42
CA SER A 103 33.77 10.86 5.37
C SER A 103 32.86 11.97 4.84
N THR A 104 31.52 11.78 4.94
CA THR A 104 30.52 12.82 4.57
C THR A 104 30.20 13.76 5.75
N GLY A 105 30.83 13.63 6.89
CA GLY A 105 30.57 14.42 8.09
C GLY A 105 29.37 13.96 8.92
N LYS A 106 28.61 12.98 8.47
CA LYS A 106 27.47 12.42 9.20
C LYS A 106 27.91 11.47 10.29
N ARG A 107 27.10 11.28 11.32
CA ARG A 107 27.38 10.34 12.40
C ARG A 107 27.13 8.90 11.91
N LEU A 108 28.11 8.04 12.15
CA LEU A 108 28.02 6.59 11.95
C LEU A 108 27.07 5.94 12.96
N VAL A 109 26.22 5.04 12.48
CA VAL A 109 25.26 4.28 13.29
C VAL A 109 25.55 2.79 13.15
N SER A 110 25.87 2.14 14.25
CA SER A 110 26.20 0.70 14.30
C SER A 110 25.08 -0.16 13.70
N GLY A 111 25.45 -1.03 12.74
CA GLY A 111 24.52 -1.92 12.05
C GLY A 111 23.57 -1.21 11.09
N ARG A 112 23.82 0.07 10.76
CA ARG A 112 23.01 0.85 9.81
C ARG A 112 23.82 1.71 8.85
N SER A 113 25.09 1.97 9.14
CA SER A 113 26.00 2.74 8.28
C SER A 113 26.94 1.81 7.55
N CYS A 114 27.31 2.17 6.33
CA CYS A 114 28.34 1.46 5.60
C CYS A 114 29.22 2.42 4.78
N ALA A 115 30.45 1.98 4.54
CA ALA A 115 31.39 2.63 3.66
C ALA A 115 31.37 1.93 2.28
N VAL A 116 31.43 2.75 1.22
CA VAL A 116 31.36 2.32 -0.18
C VAL A 116 32.29 3.14 -1.05
N ASP A 117 32.54 2.67 -2.26
CA ASP A 117 33.14 3.51 -3.32
C ASP A 117 32.03 4.37 -3.94
N PRO A 118 32.02 5.72 -3.73
CA PRO A 118 30.97 6.59 -4.21
C PRO A 118 30.86 6.67 -5.74
N LYS A 119 31.89 6.22 -6.46
CA LYS A 119 31.85 6.11 -7.93
C LYS A 119 31.04 4.89 -8.39
N VAL A 120 30.79 3.92 -7.53
CA VAL A 120 30.04 2.70 -7.82
C VAL A 120 28.67 2.72 -7.17
N ILE A 121 28.62 3.17 -5.93
CA ILE A 121 27.39 3.29 -5.11
C ILE A 121 27.36 4.72 -4.57
N PRO A 122 26.48 5.58 -5.07
CA PRO A 122 26.39 6.97 -4.60
C PRO A 122 26.07 7.06 -3.11
N TYR A 123 26.59 8.10 -2.45
CA TYR A 123 26.20 8.40 -1.08
C TYR A 123 24.70 8.69 -0.97
N GLY A 124 24.07 8.28 0.12
CA GLY A 124 22.64 8.37 0.34
C GLY A 124 21.86 7.14 -0.13
N THR A 125 22.49 6.24 -0.88
CA THR A 125 21.88 4.97 -1.28
C THR A 125 21.64 4.07 -0.09
N THR A 126 20.48 3.44 -0.03
CA THR A 126 20.17 2.38 0.94
C THR A 126 20.53 1.02 0.32
N LEU A 127 21.33 0.25 1.04
CA LEU A 127 21.73 -1.09 0.65
C LEU A 127 21.06 -2.11 1.55
N ILE A 128 20.40 -3.11 0.98
CA ILE A 128 19.84 -4.22 1.75
C ILE A 128 20.80 -5.41 1.67
N VAL A 129 21.43 -5.70 2.79
CA VAL A 129 22.37 -6.82 2.95
C VAL A 129 21.70 -7.86 3.86
N GLU A 130 21.40 -9.04 3.31
CA GLU A 130 20.71 -10.11 4.04
C GLU A 130 19.47 -9.60 4.81
N GLY A 131 18.63 -8.79 4.12
CA GLY A 131 17.40 -8.22 4.66
C GLY A 131 17.57 -7.05 5.63
N LYS A 132 18.82 -6.63 5.95
CA LYS A 132 19.08 -5.47 6.80
C LYS A 132 19.44 -4.23 5.98
N PRO A 133 18.83 -3.06 6.25
CA PRO A 133 19.13 -1.83 5.55
C PRO A 133 20.39 -1.16 6.12
N TYR A 134 21.28 -0.71 5.22
CA TYR A 134 22.45 0.09 5.52
C TYR A 134 22.48 1.33 4.64
N LEU A 135 22.79 2.47 5.24
CA LEU A 135 22.93 3.74 4.51
C LEU A 135 24.37 3.93 4.10
N ALA A 136 24.62 4.10 2.82
CA ALA A 136 25.92 4.40 2.24
C ALA A 136 26.23 5.89 2.42
N HIS A 137 27.09 6.21 3.37
CA HIS A 137 27.51 7.61 3.62
C HIS A 137 28.93 7.74 4.16
N ASP A 138 29.70 6.66 4.03
CA ASP A 138 31.11 6.65 4.37
C ASP A 138 31.95 6.06 3.24
N THR A 139 33.26 6.22 3.31
CA THR A 139 34.22 5.61 2.40
C THR A 139 35.58 5.43 3.08
N GLY A 140 36.44 4.63 2.47
CA GLY A 140 37.80 4.41 2.89
C GLY A 140 38.70 4.05 1.70
N THR A 141 40.00 4.27 1.85
CA THR A 141 40.99 3.95 0.81
C THR A 141 40.94 2.50 0.36
N ASP A 142 40.74 1.58 1.28
CA ASP A 142 40.71 0.14 1.04
C ASP A 142 39.43 -0.31 0.34
N VAL A 143 38.31 0.38 0.64
CA VAL A 143 37.04 0.21 -0.04
C VAL A 143 37.12 0.67 -1.49
N ILE A 144 37.64 1.88 -1.74
CA ILE A 144 37.84 2.44 -3.09
C ILE A 144 38.81 1.57 -3.91
N LYS A 145 39.92 1.17 -3.32
CA LYS A 145 40.93 0.32 -3.99
C LYS A 145 40.47 -1.15 -4.09
N ARG A 146 39.35 -1.52 -3.48
CA ARG A 146 38.80 -2.88 -3.49
C ARG A 146 39.77 -3.93 -2.98
N LYS A 147 40.59 -3.61 -1.98
CA LYS A 147 41.64 -4.49 -1.47
C LYS A 147 41.10 -5.84 -1.00
N ALA A 148 39.98 -5.84 -0.27
CA ALA A 148 39.35 -7.05 0.23
C ALA A 148 38.78 -7.97 -0.86
N SER A 149 38.59 -7.47 -2.09
CA SER A 149 38.07 -8.26 -3.22
C SER A 149 39.10 -9.05 -3.96
N GLY A 150 40.39 -8.72 -3.81
CA GLY A 150 41.48 -9.38 -4.51
C GLY A 150 41.27 -9.46 -6.03
N LYS A 151 41.45 -10.65 -6.60
CA LYS A 151 41.30 -10.87 -8.05
C LYS A 151 39.88 -10.71 -8.57
N SER A 152 38.84 -10.87 -7.72
CA SER A 152 37.42 -10.78 -8.14
C SER A 152 36.99 -9.36 -8.48
N ARG A 153 37.72 -8.34 -7.94
CA ARG A 153 37.43 -6.90 -8.12
C ARG A 153 35.99 -6.48 -7.87
N LEU A 154 35.24 -7.27 -7.08
CA LEU A 154 33.89 -6.93 -6.66
C LEU A 154 33.88 -5.58 -5.92
N PRO A 155 32.83 -4.77 -6.01
CA PRO A 155 32.65 -3.63 -5.13
C PRO A 155 32.72 -4.09 -3.68
N VAL A 156 33.39 -3.33 -2.83
CA VAL A 156 33.47 -3.59 -1.39
C VAL A 156 32.42 -2.74 -0.70
N ILE A 157 31.69 -3.34 0.20
CA ILE A 157 30.76 -2.69 1.12
C ILE A 157 31.24 -3.02 2.53
N ASP A 158 31.61 -1.98 3.27
CA ASP A 158 32.20 -2.12 4.60
C ASP A 158 31.19 -1.67 5.66
N LEU A 159 30.73 -2.60 6.49
CA LEU A 159 29.63 -2.42 7.42
C LEU A 159 30.14 -1.90 8.76
N PHE A 160 29.59 -0.78 9.26
CA PHE A 160 29.99 -0.16 10.51
C PHE A 160 29.32 -0.80 11.73
N TYR A 161 30.14 -1.11 12.76
CA TYR A 161 29.68 -1.59 14.06
C TYR A 161 30.35 -0.84 15.21
N LYS A 162 29.70 -0.87 16.38
CA LYS A 162 30.23 -0.20 17.57
C LYS A 162 31.44 -0.95 18.13
N THR A 163 31.47 -2.29 18.05
CA THR A 163 32.52 -3.12 18.62
C THR A 163 32.98 -4.16 17.62
N GLU A 164 34.26 -4.57 17.75
CA GLU A 164 34.84 -5.64 16.98
C GLU A 164 34.05 -6.96 17.08
N ALA A 165 33.60 -7.32 18.28
CA ALA A 165 32.82 -8.53 18.49
C ALA A 165 31.47 -8.51 17.70
N GLN A 166 30.82 -7.35 17.57
CA GLN A 166 29.63 -7.21 16.75
C GLN A 166 29.98 -7.34 15.27
N ALA A 167 31.04 -6.65 14.80
CA ALA A 167 31.50 -6.71 13.43
C ALA A 167 31.81 -8.16 13.01
N ARG A 168 32.60 -8.87 13.77
CA ARG A 168 32.97 -10.27 13.51
C ARG A 168 31.73 -11.20 13.48
N ARG A 169 30.79 -11.04 14.41
CA ARG A 169 29.55 -11.84 14.47
C ARG A 169 28.70 -11.65 13.24
N GLU A 170 28.48 -10.39 12.87
CA GLU A 170 27.66 -10.09 11.70
C GLU A 170 28.34 -10.51 10.40
N LEU A 171 29.65 -10.35 10.29
CA LEU A 171 30.39 -10.82 9.12
C LEU A 171 30.35 -12.35 8.99
N ALA A 172 30.41 -13.08 10.11
CA ALA A 172 30.21 -14.53 10.10
C ALA A 172 28.81 -14.95 9.66
N ARG A 173 27.79 -14.15 10.00
CA ARG A 173 26.40 -14.38 9.59
C ARG A 173 26.15 -14.08 8.11
N VAL A 174 26.62 -12.94 7.62
CA VAL A 174 26.43 -12.47 6.24
C VAL A 174 27.37 -13.21 5.26
N GLY A 175 28.53 -13.59 5.72
CA GLY A 175 29.61 -14.09 4.87
C GLY A 175 30.38 -12.96 4.17
N HIS A 176 31.44 -13.37 3.50
CA HIS A 176 32.35 -12.43 2.85
C HIS A 176 31.91 -11.97 1.46
N THR A 177 30.80 -12.50 0.94
CA THR A 177 30.24 -12.12 -0.36
C THR A 177 28.74 -12.30 -0.31
N ALA A 178 28.00 -11.26 -0.69
CA ALA A 178 26.54 -11.29 -0.69
C ALA A 178 25.96 -10.65 -1.96
N LEU A 179 24.69 -10.98 -2.25
CA LEU A 179 23.86 -10.23 -3.18
C LEU A 179 23.20 -9.10 -2.39
N VAL A 180 23.36 -7.88 -2.86
CA VAL A 180 22.94 -6.66 -2.18
C VAL A 180 21.92 -5.94 -3.05
N GLU A 181 20.73 -5.66 -2.51
CA GLU A 181 19.76 -4.82 -3.20
C GLU A 181 20.14 -3.35 -3.00
N VAL A 182 20.09 -2.57 -4.09
CA VAL A 182 20.40 -1.13 -4.13
C VAL A 182 19.06 -0.38 -4.29
N GLN A 183 18.74 0.50 -3.33
CA GLN A 183 17.50 1.28 -3.31
C GLN A 183 17.75 2.78 -3.32
#